data_d44f58da79dc08bde03ac75f55bd8c26
#
_entry.id   d44f58da79dc08bde03ac75f55bd8c26
#
_cell.length_a   1.000
_cell.length_b   1.000
_cell.length_c   1.000
_cell.angle_alpha   90.00
_cell.angle_beta   90.00
_cell.angle_gamma   90.00
#
_symmetry.space_group_name_H-M   'P 1'
#
loop_
_entity.id
_entity.type
_entity.pdbx_description
1 polymer ?
#
loop_
_entity_poly.entity_id
_entity_poly.type
_entity_poly.pdbx_seq_one_letter_code
_entity_poly.pdbx_strand_id
1 'polypeptide(L)'
;AYQMNLLESGIYELFIPGVRAGDIYKYEIKAKGGLTYLKSDPYANAAQLRPNNASVVVDLGKYAWQDENWMKKRGVTQGDKAPISVYEVHLGSWKKPDDGREFYNYREIAPMLASYVKELGYTHVELMPVMEHPLDESWGYQVTGYYAPTARYGTPDDFRYFMDTMHQNDIGVILDWVPAHFPRDTFGLSAFDGTCLYEHFDPRQGSHPHWGTLIYNYGRPEVKNFLIANALFWAKEYHADGIRMDAVASMLYLDYGKQDGEWVANIYGGNENLEAIEFLK
;
A
#
# COMPACT_ATOMS: atom_id res chain seq x y z
N ALA A 1 27.07 9.12 1.49
CA ALA A 1 26.02 8.92 2.48
C ALA A 1 26.07 10.05 3.51
N TYR A 2 24.92 10.45 4.03
CA TYR A 2 24.78 11.43 5.10
C TYR A 2 24.36 10.68 6.37
N GLN A 3 25.02 10.93 7.49
CA GLN A 3 24.69 10.26 8.75
C GLN A 3 23.50 10.96 9.42
N MET A 4 22.50 10.16 9.83
CA MET A 4 21.38 10.66 10.63
C MET A 4 21.76 10.81 12.10
N ASN A 5 21.14 11.75 12.76
CA ASN A 5 21.24 11.96 14.20
C ASN A 5 20.23 11.08 14.93
N LEU A 6 20.69 10.31 15.90
CA LEU A 6 19.81 9.55 16.78
C LEU A 6 19.22 10.49 17.84
N LEU A 7 17.91 10.64 17.85
CA LEU A 7 17.17 11.36 18.87
C LEU A 7 16.69 10.41 19.98
N GLU A 8 16.01 10.95 20.98
CA GLU A 8 15.34 10.16 22.01
C GLU A 8 14.30 9.22 21.39
N SER A 9 14.01 8.13 22.06
CA SER A 9 13.02 7.12 21.63
C SER A 9 13.38 6.33 20.34
N GLY A 10 14.65 6.37 19.90
CA GLY A 10 15.10 5.61 18.73
C GLY A 10 14.72 6.23 17.38
N ILE A 11 14.37 7.50 17.35
CA ILE A 11 14.06 8.26 16.12
C ILE A 11 15.38 8.74 15.52
N TYR A 12 15.51 8.59 14.20
CA TYR A 12 16.63 9.13 13.43
C TYR A 12 16.17 10.30 12.60
N GLU A 13 16.91 11.41 12.66
CA GLU A 13 16.60 12.64 11.95
C GLU A 13 17.79 13.13 11.12
N LEU A 14 17.50 13.65 9.94
CA LEU A 14 18.48 14.33 9.10
C LEU A 14 17.83 15.38 8.21
N PHE A 15 18.34 16.59 8.24
CA PHE A 15 18.01 17.64 7.27
C PHE A 15 19.10 17.72 6.20
N ILE A 16 18.72 17.60 4.93
CA ILE A 16 19.64 17.70 3.78
C ILE A 16 19.23 18.89 2.92
N PRO A 17 20.01 20.00 2.92
CA PRO A 17 19.68 21.16 2.10
C PRO A 17 19.80 20.83 0.61
N GLY A 18 18.90 21.41 -0.20
CA GLY A 18 18.92 21.30 -1.66
C GLY A 18 18.24 20.06 -2.24
N VAL A 19 17.69 19.17 -1.41
CA VAL A 19 16.85 18.05 -1.87
C VAL A 19 15.60 18.59 -2.55
N ARG A 20 15.23 18.00 -3.70
CA ARG A 20 14.11 18.43 -4.54
C ARG A 20 13.23 17.25 -4.93
N ALA A 21 11.99 17.56 -5.32
CA ALA A 21 11.12 16.56 -5.94
C ALA A 21 11.81 15.93 -7.17
N GLY A 22 11.80 14.60 -7.24
CA GLY A 22 12.50 13.80 -8.24
C GLY A 22 13.85 13.24 -7.77
N ASP A 23 14.43 13.75 -6.69
CA ASP A 23 15.65 13.16 -6.14
C ASP A 23 15.37 11.76 -5.61
N ILE A 24 16.34 10.85 -5.79
CA ILE A 24 16.26 9.46 -5.36
C ILE A 24 17.11 9.20 -4.13
N TYR A 25 16.62 8.36 -3.24
CA TYR A 25 17.34 8.03 -2.01
C TYR A 25 17.04 6.62 -1.50
N LYS A 26 17.91 6.12 -0.64
CA LYS A 26 17.73 4.94 0.19
C LYS A 26 18.28 5.18 1.59
N TYR A 27 17.80 4.41 2.54
CA TYR A 27 18.42 4.32 3.86
C TYR A 27 19.52 3.27 3.86
N GLU A 28 20.70 3.65 4.33
CA GLU A 28 21.77 2.72 4.68
C GLU A 28 21.69 2.44 6.18
N ILE A 29 21.28 1.22 6.52
CA ILE A 29 21.09 0.80 7.91
C ILE A 29 22.24 -0.11 8.33
N LYS A 30 23.01 0.33 9.31
CA LYS A 30 24.06 -0.45 9.95
C LYS A 30 23.46 -1.23 11.11
N ALA A 31 23.18 -2.52 10.87
CA ALA A 31 22.60 -3.39 11.87
C ALA A 31 23.63 -3.83 12.92
N LYS A 32 23.12 -4.28 14.06
CA LYS A 32 23.94 -4.91 15.10
C LYS A 32 24.66 -6.13 14.52
N GLY A 33 25.98 -6.20 14.70
CA GLY A 33 26.81 -7.26 14.12
C GLY A 33 27.56 -6.88 12.83
N GLY A 34 27.46 -5.62 12.38
CA GLY A 34 28.27 -5.05 11.30
C GLY A 34 27.72 -5.26 9.90
N LEU A 35 26.55 -5.86 9.76
CA LEU A 35 25.86 -5.96 8.48
C LEU A 35 25.26 -4.61 8.08
N THR A 36 25.33 -4.29 6.80
CA THR A 36 24.73 -3.07 6.22
C THR A 36 23.65 -3.41 5.23
N TYR A 37 22.49 -2.81 5.39
CA TYR A 37 21.34 -2.97 4.50
C TYR A 37 21.02 -1.66 3.77
N LEU A 38 20.69 -1.76 2.50
CA LEU A 38 20.11 -0.65 1.73
C LEU A 38 18.59 -0.84 1.64
N LYS A 39 17.85 0.01 2.31
CA LYS A 39 16.39 -0.08 2.41
C LYS A 39 15.71 1.08 1.69
N SER A 40 14.58 0.78 1.05
CA SER A 40 13.65 1.82 0.63
C SER A 40 12.97 2.43 1.86
N ASP A 41 12.56 3.67 1.76
CA ASP A 41 11.82 4.34 2.82
C ASP A 41 10.39 3.74 2.91
N PRO A 42 9.99 3.19 4.06
CA PRO A 42 8.66 2.62 4.23
C PRO A 42 7.51 3.62 4.04
N TYR A 43 7.80 4.93 4.20
CA TYR A 43 6.83 6.03 4.06
C TYR A 43 7.03 6.82 2.77
N ALA A 44 7.87 6.36 1.83
CA ALA A 44 8.07 7.05 0.57
C ALA A 44 6.77 7.17 -0.22
N ASN A 45 6.51 8.37 -0.76
CA ASN A 45 5.30 8.65 -1.53
C ASN A 45 5.46 8.40 -3.03
N ALA A 46 6.67 8.03 -3.46
CA ALA A 46 6.96 7.53 -4.80
C ALA A 46 8.17 6.60 -4.78
N ALA A 47 8.22 5.70 -5.75
CA ALA A 47 9.33 4.78 -5.97
C ALA A 47 9.84 4.88 -7.40
N GLN A 48 11.09 4.45 -7.62
CA GLN A 48 11.59 4.23 -8.97
C GLN A 48 10.83 3.10 -9.65
N LEU A 49 10.73 3.19 -10.97
CA LEU A 49 10.20 2.08 -11.78
C LEU A 49 11.11 0.85 -11.66
N ARG A 50 10.50 -0.31 -11.48
CA ARG A 50 11.22 -1.59 -11.45
C ARG A 50 12.09 -1.82 -12.70
N PRO A 51 13.24 -2.47 -12.62
CA PRO A 51 13.75 -3.24 -11.49
C PRO A 51 14.42 -2.39 -10.39
N ASN A 52 14.49 -1.08 -10.58
CA ASN A 52 14.98 -0.18 -9.53
C ASN A 52 14.01 -0.13 -8.35
N ASN A 53 14.52 0.18 -7.17
CA ASN A 53 13.75 0.13 -5.93
C ASN A 53 14.14 1.22 -4.92
N ALA A 54 14.68 2.34 -5.39
CA ALA A 54 14.90 3.47 -4.52
C ALA A 54 13.61 4.30 -4.34
N SER A 55 13.54 5.00 -3.23
CA SER A 55 12.49 5.97 -2.95
C SER A 55 12.72 7.26 -3.71
N VAL A 56 11.64 7.96 -4.05
CA VAL A 56 11.68 9.23 -4.79
C VAL A 56 11.03 10.32 -3.95
N VAL A 57 11.68 11.46 -3.86
CA VAL A 57 11.14 12.66 -3.19
C VAL A 57 9.98 13.23 -4.01
N VAL A 58 8.86 13.52 -3.35
CA VAL A 58 7.64 14.05 -3.98
C VAL A 58 7.17 15.31 -3.25
N ASP A 59 6.67 16.27 -4.00
CA ASP A 59 5.90 17.39 -3.47
C ASP A 59 4.41 17.03 -3.49
N LEU A 60 3.84 16.67 -2.35
CA LEU A 60 2.45 16.26 -2.23
C LEU A 60 1.47 17.43 -2.41
N GLY A 61 1.91 18.66 -2.19
CA GLY A 61 1.06 19.86 -2.25
C GLY A 61 0.85 20.43 -3.67
N LYS A 62 1.46 19.84 -4.69
CA LYS A 62 1.50 20.40 -6.04
C LYS A 62 0.22 20.17 -6.86
N TYR A 63 -0.49 19.06 -6.63
CA TYR A 63 -1.67 18.73 -7.42
C TYR A 63 -2.88 19.59 -7.04
N ALA A 64 -3.53 20.18 -8.04
CA ALA A 64 -4.76 20.97 -7.86
C ALA A 64 -5.99 20.11 -8.20
N TRP A 65 -6.68 19.66 -7.16
CA TRP A 65 -7.89 18.84 -7.27
C TRP A 65 -9.05 19.59 -7.93
N GLN A 66 -9.86 18.89 -8.70
CA GLN A 66 -11.06 19.39 -9.37
C GLN A 66 -12.34 18.64 -8.91
N ASP A 67 -12.23 17.83 -7.87
CA ASP A 67 -13.28 16.94 -7.36
C ASP A 67 -14.11 17.50 -6.19
N GLU A 68 -14.06 18.81 -5.95
CA GLU A 68 -14.78 19.43 -4.82
C GLU A 68 -16.27 19.08 -4.76
N ASN A 69 -16.93 18.98 -5.91
CA ASN A 69 -18.35 18.64 -5.98
C ASN A 69 -18.60 17.20 -5.51
N TRP A 70 -17.73 16.27 -5.91
CA TRP A 70 -17.77 14.90 -5.43
C TRP A 70 -17.54 14.82 -3.94
N MET A 71 -16.47 15.45 -3.42
CA MET A 71 -16.13 15.45 -2.00
C MET A 71 -17.24 16.02 -1.11
N LYS A 72 -18.00 17.01 -1.60
CA LYS A 72 -19.16 17.57 -0.88
C LYS A 72 -20.36 16.62 -0.87
N LYS A 73 -20.60 15.89 -1.94
CA LYS A 73 -21.82 15.08 -2.10
C LYS A 73 -21.63 13.61 -1.70
N ARG A 74 -20.39 13.07 -1.71
CA ARG A 74 -20.15 11.64 -1.49
C ARG A 74 -20.75 11.11 -0.18
N GLY A 75 -20.71 11.88 0.91
CA GLY A 75 -21.32 11.49 2.18
C GLY A 75 -22.85 11.34 2.15
N VAL A 76 -23.52 11.94 1.17
CA VAL A 76 -24.97 11.84 0.96
C VAL A 76 -25.29 10.77 -0.09
N THR A 77 -24.55 10.76 -1.19
CA THR A 77 -24.80 9.86 -2.34
C THR A 77 -24.27 8.46 -2.13
N GLN A 78 -23.32 8.26 -1.22
CA GLN A 78 -22.72 6.98 -0.86
C GLN A 78 -23.08 6.53 0.56
N GLY A 79 -24.11 7.14 1.17
CA GLY A 79 -24.58 6.72 2.49
C GLY A 79 -25.18 5.30 2.49
N ASP A 80 -25.39 4.73 3.69
CA ASP A 80 -25.83 3.35 3.93
C ASP A 80 -27.07 2.89 3.15
N LYS A 81 -27.83 3.82 2.59
CA LYS A 81 -29.05 3.54 1.82
C LYS A 81 -28.87 3.71 0.30
N ALA A 82 -27.71 4.13 -0.15
CA ALA A 82 -27.44 4.28 -1.58
C ALA A 82 -27.14 2.91 -2.22
N PRO A 83 -27.67 2.62 -3.42
CA PRO A 83 -27.29 1.40 -4.13
C PRO A 83 -25.83 1.50 -4.57
N ILE A 84 -25.09 0.41 -4.40
CA ILE A 84 -23.70 0.28 -4.81
C ILE A 84 -23.60 -0.82 -5.86
N SER A 85 -22.92 -0.51 -6.96
CA SER A 85 -22.49 -1.46 -7.99
C SER A 85 -21.00 -1.23 -8.24
N VAL A 86 -20.17 -2.25 -8.02
CA VAL A 86 -18.70 -2.15 -8.05
C VAL A 86 -18.15 -2.90 -9.25
N TYR A 87 -17.25 -2.27 -9.99
CA TYR A 87 -16.46 -2.88 -11.04
C TYR A 87 -15.02 -3.04 -10.54
N GLU A 88 -14.63 -4.28 -10.25
CA GLU A 88 -13.25 -4.61 -9.87
C GLU A 88 -12.36 -4.64 -11.11
N VAL A 89 -11.16 -4.03 -11.03
CA VAL A 89 -10.26 -3.90 -12.16
C VAL A 89 -8.79 -3.92 -11.77
N HIS A 90 -8.00 -4.70 -12.51
CA HIS A 90 -6.54 -4.62 -12.50
C HIS A 90 -6.07 -3.72 -13.65
N LEU A 91 -5.49 -2.56 -13.35
CA LEU A 91 -5.15 -1.54 -14.34
C LEU A 91 -4.18 -2.06 -15.42
N GLY A 92 -3.22 -2.91 -15.01
CA GLY A 92 -2.19 -3.43 -15.92
C GLY A 92 -2.68 -4.47 -16.93
N SER A 93 -3.84 -5.09 -16.73
CA SER A 93 -4.37 -6.14 -17.60
C SER A 93 -5.73 -5.83 -18.23
N TRP A 94 -6.43 -4.78 -17.78
CA TRP A 94 -7.76 -4.42 -18.28
C TRP A 94 -7.77 -4.08 -19.77
N LYS A 95 -6.80 -3.24 -20.19
CA LYS A 95 -6.52 -2.96 -21.61
C LYS A 95 -5.03 -2.83 -21.82
N LYS A 96 -4.56 -3.22 -23.01
CA LYS A 96 -3.18 -3.07 -23.43
C LYS A 96 -3.09 -2.04 -24.54
N PRO A 97 -2.07 -1.15 -24.54
CA PRO A 97 -1.77 -0.29 -25.67
C PRO A 97 -1.30 -1.14 -26.87
N ASP A 98 -1.52 -0.62 -28.08
CA ASP A 98 -1.13 -1.25 -29.36
C ASP A 98 0.16 -0.63 -29.95
N ASP A 99 0.82 0.25 -29.19
CA ASP A 99 2.01 0.99 -29.57
C ASP A 99 3.33 0.38 -29.07
N GLY A 100 3.28 -0.85 -28.54
CA GLY A 100 4.42 -1.60 -28.02
C GLY A 100 4.76 -1.33 -26.56
N ARG A 101 4.08 -0.40 -25.88
CA ARG A 101 4.19 -0.23 -24.42
C ARG A 101 3.51 -1.37 -23.68
N GLU A 102 4.01 -1.67 -22.49
CA GLU A 102 3.46 -2.73 -21.65
C GLU A 102 2.12 -2.34 -21.02
N PHE A 103 1.97 -1.06 -20.61
CA PHE A 103 0.79 -0.55 -19.92
C PHE A 103 0.36 0.82 -20.44
N TYR A 104 -0.93 1.11 -20.33
CA TYR A 104 -1.41 2.49 -20.32
C TYR A 104 -0.98 3.18 -19.02
N ASN A 105 -0.70 4.49 -19.08
CA ASN A 105 -0.49 5.26 -17.86
C ASN A 105 -1.83 5.67 -17.20
N TYR A 106 -1.76 6.15 -15.94
CA TYR A 106 -2.94 6.57 -15.19
C TYR A 106 -3.80 7.59 -15.93
N ARG A 107 -3.19 8.54 -16.64
CA ARG A 107 -3.92 9.60 -17.36
C ARG A 107 -4.63 9.08 -18.60
N GLU A 108 -4.06 8.12 -19.28
CA GLU A 108 -4.67 7.50 -20.46
C GLU A 108 -5.83 6.59 -20.09
N ILE A 109 -5.64 5.76 -19.05
CA ILE A 109 -6.65 4.76 -18.65
C ILE A 109 -7.85 5.40 -17.95
N ALA A 110 -7.68 6.52 -17.24
CA ALA A 110 -8.73 7.16 -16.47
C ALA A 110 -9.98 7.49 -17.28
N PRO A 111 -9.90 8.26 -18.39
CA PRO A 111 -11.10 8.57 -19.19
C PRO A 111 -11.70 7.34 -19.87
N MET A 112 -10.88 6.36 -20.28
CA MET A 112 -11.36 5.14 -20.90
C MET A 112 -12.16 4.28 -19.91
N LEU A 113 -11.65 4.11 -18.69
CA LEU A 113 -12.32 3.34 -17.66
C LEU A 113 -13.58 4.07 -17.15
N ALA A 114 -13.50 5.38 -16.93
CA ALA A 114 -14.66 6.18 -16.51
C ALA A 114 -15.81 6.07 -17.50
N SER A 115 -15.54 6.20 -18.81
CA SER A 115 -16.57 6.05 -19.85
C SER A 115 -17.19 4.64 -19.84
N TYR A 116 -16.34 3.61 -19.73
CA TYR A 116 -16.78 2.22 -19.75
C TYR A 116 -17.68 1.86 -18.57
N VAL A 117 -17.26 2.17 -17.35
CA VAL A 117 -18.03 1.82 -16.15
C VAL A 117 -19.32 2.63 -16.03
N LYS A 118 -19.32 3.88 -16.52
CA LYS A 118 -20.49 4.74 -16.55
C LYS A 118 -21.54 4.24 -17.55
N GLU A 119 -21.11 3.81 -18.75
CA GLU A 119 -22.00 3.21 -19.76
C GLU A 119 -22.68 1.94 -19.23
N LEU A 120 -21.97 1.14 -18.43
CA LEU A 120 -22.49 -0.08 -17.82
C LEU A 120 -23.31 0.16 -16.54
N GLY A 121 -23.37 1.39 -16.04
CA GLY A 121 -24.15 1.76 -14.87
C GLY A 121 -23.51 1.41 -13.52
N TYR A 122 -22.21 1.18 -13.47
CA TYR A 122 -21.50 1.01 -12.21
C TYR A 122 -21.36 2.35 -11.46
N THR A 123 -21.42 2.27 -10.14
CA THR A 123 -21.26 3.43 -9.25
C THR A 123 -19.85 3.62 -8.74
N HIS A 124 -19.07 2.53 -8.68
CA HIS A 124 -17.72 2.51 -8.16
C HIS A 124 -16.82 1.64 -9.03
N VAL A 125 -15.53 1.97 -8.99
CA VAL A 125 -14.45 1.05 -9.36
C VAL A 125 -13.71 0.59 -8.12
N GLU A 126 -13.36 -0.69 -8.06
CA GLU A 126 -12.43 -1.23 -7.09
C GLU A 126 -11.12 -1.52 -7.81
N LEU A 127 -10.06 -0.81 -7.43
CA LEU A 127 -8.74 -1.03 -8.00
C LEU A 127 -8.05 -2.15 -7.23
N MET A 128 -7.73 -3.26 -7.90
CA MET A 128 -6.76 -4.23 -7.37
C MET A 128 -5.48 -3.48 -6.98
N PRO A 129 -4.64 -4.02 -6.07
CA PRO A 129 -3.64 -3.21 -5.37
C PRO A 129 -2.79 -2.34 -6.30
N VAL A 130 -2.83 -1.03 -6.06
CA VAL A 130 -2.06 -0.01 -6.80
C VAL A 130 -0.86 0.52 -6.01
N MET A 131 -0.63 0.03 -4.80
CA MET A 131 0.56 0.34 -4.03
C MET A 131 1.80 -0.26 -4.70
N GLU A 132 2.96 0.37 -4.53
CA GLU A 132 4.17 -0.08 -5.21
C GLU A 132 4.56 -1.51 -4.81
N HIS A 133 4.88 -2.31 -5.81
CA HIS A 133 5.23 -3.72 -5.68
C HIS A 133 6.23 -4.15 -6.78
N PRO A 134 7.19 -5.05 -6.50
CA PRO A 134 8.21 -5.44 -7.48
C PRO A 134 7.72 -6.47 -8.49
N LEU A 135 6.80 -7.37 -8.10
CA LEU A 135 6.40 -8.56 -8.85
C LEU A 135 5.05 -8.36 -9.55
N ASP A 136 5.04 -8.32 -10.88
CA ASP A 136 3.82 -8.12 -11.68
C ASP A 136 2.82 -9.27 -11.50
N GLU A 137 3.31 -10.49 -11.41
CA GLU A 137 2.50 -11.71 -11.23
C GLU A 137 1.77 -11.75 -9.88
N SER A 138 2.17 -10.91 -8.94
CA SER A 138 1.45 -10.77 -7.67
C SER A 138 0.15 -9.95 -7.79
N TRP A 139 -0.12 -9.33 -8.94
CA TRP A 139 -1.23 -8.38 -9.16
C TRP A 139 -1.27 -7.22 -8.16
N GLY A 140 -0.12 -6.93 -7.54
CA GLY A 140 0.02 -5.91 -6.51
C GLY A 140 -0.14 -6.40 -5.07
N TYR A 141 -0.43 -7.68 -4.82
CA TYR A 141 -0.61 -8.21 -3.47
C TYR A 141 0.70 -8.41 -2.69
N GLN A 142 1.86 -8.22 -3.31
CA GLN A 142 3.16 -8.23 -2.63
C GLN A 142 3.74 -6.82 -2.52
N VAL A 143 3.13 -6.01 -1.66
CA VAL A 143 3.43 -4.58 -1.52
C VAL A 143 4.79 -4.35 -0.85
N THR A 144 5.60 -3.49 -1.45
CA THR A 144 6.86 -3.00 -0.87
C THR A 144 6.84 -1.49 -0.57
N GLY A 145 5.98 -0.73 -1.25
CA GLY A 145 5.83 0.72 -1.05
C GLY A 145 4.40 1.09 -0.70
N TYR A 146 4.04 1.01 0.57
CA TYR A 146 2.67 1.20 1.06
C TYR A 146 2.10 2.60 0.84
N TYR A 147 2.96 3.63 0.81
CA TYR A 147 2.57 5.03 0.67
C TYR A 147 2.81 5.59 -0.74
N ALA A 148 3.14 4.74 -1.71
CA ALA A 148 3.43 5.13 -3.08
C ALA A 148 2.48 4.41 -4.05
N PRO A 149 1.80 5.12 -4.97
CA PRO A 149 1.18 4.48 -6.11
C PRO A 149 2.26 3.87 -7.00
N THR A 150 1.98 2.71 -7.58
CA THR A 150 2.98 2.01 -8.40
C THR A 150 3.45 2.87 -9.58
N ALA A 151 4.76 2.97 -9.74
CA ALA A 151 5.40 3.71 -10.83
C ALA A 151 5.16 3.09 -12.23
N ARG A 152 4.59 1.88 -12.31
CA ARG A 152 4.26 1.21 -13.57
C ARG A 152 3.37 2.04 -14.48
N TYR A 153 2.45 2.78 -13.89
CA TYR A 153 1.42 3.52 -14.61
C TYR A 153 1.63 5.04 -14.57
N GLY A 154 2.74 5.51 -13.99
CA GLY A 154 3.05 6.94 -13.95
C GLY A 154 3.42 7.46 -12.57
N THR A 155 3.30 8.76 -12.41
CA THR A 155 3.67 9.49 -11.19
C THR A 155 2.52 9.52 -10.17
N PRO A 156 2.78 9.91 -8.91
CA PRO A 156 1.73 10.18 -7.92
C PRO A 156 0.69 11.21 -8.40
N ASP A 157 1.10 12.25 -9.12
CA ASP A 157 0.17 13.24 -9.67
C ASP A 157 -0.68 12.67 -10.83
N ASP A 158 -0.16 11.70 -11.58
CA ASP A 158 -0.95 10.98 -12.58
C ASP A 158 -2.00 10.09 -11.94
N PHE A 159 -1.69 9.48 -10.78
CA PHE A 159 -2.70 8.74 -10.02
C PHE A 159 -3.76 9.67 -9.39
N ARG A 160 -3.37 10.85 -8.89
CA ARG A 160 -4.34 11.87 -8.47
C ARG A 160 -5.25 12.29 -9.61
N TYR A 161 -4.70 12.47 -10.81
CA TYR A 161 -5.51 12.75 -11.99
C TYR A 161 -6.50 11.62 -12.31
N PHE A 162 -6.10 10.36 -12.12
CA PHE A 162 -6.99 9.22 -12.27
C PHE A 162 -8.17 9.31 -11.29
N MET A 163 -7.89 9.51 -10.00
CA MET A 163 -8.91 9.66 -8.96
C MET A 163 -9.87 10.82 -9.26
N ASP A 164 -9.32 11.96 -9.59
CA ASP A 164 -10.03 13.18 -9.94
C ASP A 164 -10.97 12.98 -11.16
N THR A 165 -10.48 12.28 -12.18
CA THR A 165 -11.26 11.92 -13.37
C THR A 165 -12.45 11.02 -13.02
N MET A 166 -12.27 10.02 -12.16
CA MET A 166 -13.37 9.16 -11.68
C MET A 166 -14.41 10.00 -10.95
N HIS A 167 -14.00 10.84 -10.01
CA HIS A 167 -14.87 11.70 -9.21
C HIS A 167 -15.66 12.70 -10.07
N GLN A 168 -15.04 13.31 -11.08
CA GLN A 168 -15.71 14.20 -12.03
C GLN A 168 -16.75 13.47 -12.90
N ASN A 169 -16.66 12.16 -13.01
CA ASN A 169 -17.65 11.32 -13.71
C ASN A 169 -18.65 10.68 -12.76
N ASP A 170 -18.71 11.09 -11.48
CA ASP A 170 -19.60 10.55 -10.46
C ASP A 170 -19.35 9.07 -10.13
N ILE A 171 -18.11 8.65 -10.21
CA ILE A 171 -17.66 7.29 -9.93
C ILE A 171 -16.77 7.31 -8.67
N GLY A 172 -17.16 6.55 -7.65
CA GLY A 172 -16.33 6.34 -6.46
C GLY A 172 -15.18 5.38 -6.72
N VAL A 173 -14.10 5.50 -5.95
CA VAL A 173 -12.94 4.63 -6.06
C VAL A 173 -12.65 3.94 -4.74
N ILE A 174 -12.68 2.61 -4.77
CA ILE A 174 -12.30 1.73 -3.68
C ILE A 174 -10.89 1.22 -3.99
N LEU A 175 -10.01 1.26 -3.00
CA LEU A 175 -8.66 0.72 -3.13
C LEU A 175 -8.55 -0.62 -2.42
N ASP A 176 -8.02 -1.62 -3.10
CA ASP A 176 -7.66 -2.88 -2.49
C ASP A 176 -6.38 -2.70 -1.66
N TRP A 177 -6.47 -2.93 -0.36
CA TRP A 177 -5.44 -2.68 0.63
C TRP A 177 -4.99 -3.98 1.27
N VAL A 178 -3.67 -4.15 1.40
CA VAL A 178 -3.03 -5.41 1.81
C VAL A 178 -2.36 -5.27 3.18
N PRO A 179 -3.09 -5.21 4.30
CA PRO A 179 -2.51 -5.09 5.64
C PRO A 179 -2.15 -6.44 6.27
N ALA A 180 -2.42 -7.55 5.57
CA ALA A 180 -2.24 -8.89 6.13
C ALA A 180 -0.79 -9.37 6.10
N HIS A 181 -0.06 -9.02 5.05
CA HIS A 181 1.28 -9.55 4.82
C HIS A 181 2.11 -8.64 3.90
N PHE A 182 3.40 -8.92 3.79
CA PHE A 182 4.33 -8.25 2.89
C PHE A 182 5.41 -9.22 2.39
N PRO A 183 6.04 -8.96 1.23
CA PRO A 183 7.04 -9.85 0.65
C PRO A 183 8.38 -9.78 1.41
N ARG A 184 9.26 -10.75 1.10
CA ARG A 184 10.57 -10.90 1.72
C ARG A 184 11.68 -10.11 1.01
N ASP A 185 11.34 -9.23 0.08
CA ASP A 185 12.31 -8.42 -0.64
C ASP A 185 13.23 -7.68 0.30
N THR A 186 14.53 -7.84 0.10
CA THR A 186 15.56 -7.36 1.05
C THR A 186 15.65 -5.84 1.13
N PHE A 187 15.16 -5.12 0.12
CA PHE A 187 15.08 -3.66 0.12
C PHE A 187 13.82 -3.11 0.81
N GLY A 188 12.82 -3.98 1.06
CA GLY A 188 11.54 -3.64 1.68
C GLY A 188 11.55 -3.76 3.20
N LEU A 189 10.38 -4.11 3.77
CA LEU A 189 10.14 -4.13 5.21
C LEU A 189 10.77 -5.32 5.95
N SER A 190 11.03 -6.42 5.24
CA SER A 190 11.59 -7.64 5.83
C SER A 190 12.91 -7.38 6.53
N ALA A 191 13.04 -7.78 7.79
CA ALA A 191 14.22 -7.58 8.62
C ALA A 191 14.79 -6.14 8.47
N PHE A 192 13.96 -5.13 8.60
CA PHE A 192 14.24 -3.76 8.16
C PHE A 192 15.52 -3.18 8.74
N ASP A 193 15.75 -3.36 10.03
CA ASP A 193 16.95 -2.92 10.74
C ASP A 193 17.88 -4.07 11.12
N GLY A 194 17.70 -5.24 10.51
CA GLY A 194 18.38 -6.50 10.88
C GLY A 194 17.67 -7.26 12.00
N THR A 195 16.51 -6.77 12.46
CA THR A 195 15.61 -7.45 13.39
C THR A 195 14.20 -7.55 12.79
N CYS A 196 13.29 -8.24 13.47
CA CYS A 196 11.88 -8.32 13.07
C CYS A 196 11.13 -7.07 13.51
N LEU A 197 11.31 -5.96 12.78
CA LEU A 197 10.70 -4.67 13.11
C LEU A 197 9.20 -4.62 12.79
N TYR A 198 8.82 -5.14 11.63
CA TYR A 198 7.43 -5.16 11.14
C TYR A 198 6.76 -6.53 11.33
N GLU A 199 7.51 -7.61 11.14
CA GLU A 199 7.07 -8.98 11.28
C GLU A 199 7.20 -9.51 12.71
N HIS A 200 6.52 -10.61 13.01
CA HIS A 200 6.72 -11.33 14.27
C HIS A 200 8.01 -12.15 14.23
N PHE A 201 8.77 -12.21 15.35
CA PHE A 201 10.02 -12.94 15.44
C PHE A 201 9.86 -14.46 15.28
N ASP A 202 8.82 -15.04 15.89
CA ASP A 202 8.52 -16.46 15.73
C ASP A 202 7.91 -16.70 14.33
N PRO A 203 8.56 -17.49 13.45
CA PRO A 203 8.08 -17.73 12.09
C PRO A 203 6.70 -18.41 12.06
N ARG A 204 6.31 -19.10 13.13
CA ARG A 204 4.96 -19.68 13.25
C ARG A 204 3.87 -18.61 13.36
N GLN A 205 4.22 -17.40 13.79
CA GLN A 205 3.33 -16.23 13.84
C GLN A 205 3.67 -15.21 12.74
N GLY A 206 4.92 -15.14 12.32
CA GLY A 206 5.46 -14.11 11.42
C GLY A 206 5.56 -14.52 9.94
N SER A 207 5.10 -15.72 9.55
CA SER A 207 5.28 -16.21 8.18
C SER A 207 4.04 -16.94 7.65
N HIS A 208 3.71 -16.69 6.38
CA HIS A 208 2.77 -17.48 5.58
C HIS A 208 3.53 -18.49 4.71
N PRO A 209 3.57 -19.79 5.06
CA PRO A 209 4.33 -20.78 4.30
C PRO A 209 3.90 -20.90 2.84
N HIS A 210 2.58 -20.86 2.57
CA HIS A 210 2.02 -21.04 1.23
C HIS A 210 2.24 -19.83 0.31
N TRP A 211 2.26 -18.61 0.85
CA TRP A 211 2.45 -17.39 0.06
C TRP A 211 3.91 -16.94 0.00
N GLY A 212 4.77 -17.53 0.85
CA GLY A 212 6.17 -17.12 0.98
C GLY A 212 6.36 -15.73 1.57
N THR A 213 5.30 -15.12 2.14
CA THR A 213 5.29 -13.76 2.69
C THR A 213 5.46 -13.74 4.20
N LEU A 214 5.68 -12.54 4.75
CA LEU A 214 5.74 -12.28 6.19
C LEU A 214 4.42 -11.69 6.68
N ILE A 215 4.09 -11.97 7.95
CA ILE A 215 2.89 -11.49 8.63
C ILE A 215 3.29 -10.32 9.53
N TYR A 216 2.49 -9.24 9.49
CA TYR A 216 2.66 -8.11 10.39
C TYR A 216 2.48 -8.49 11.86
N ASN A 217 3.33 -7.93 12.72
CA ASN A 217 3.17 -8.03 14.17
C ASN A 217 2.20 -6.96 14.68
N TYR A 218 0.90 -7.27 14.66
CA TYR A 218 -0.17 -6.36 15.09
C TYR A 218 -0.12 -6.02 16.59
N GLY A 219 0.63 -6.77 17.40
CA GLY A 219 0.85 -6.47 18.81
C GLY A 219 1.73 -5.25 19.06
N ARG A 220 2.48 -4.80 18.03
CA ARG A 220 3.34 -3.62 18.13
C ARG A 220 2.57 -2.34 17.78
N PRO A 221 2.51 -1.35 18.69
CA PRO A 221 1.85 -0.08 18.41
C PRO A 221 2.38 0.65 17.18
N GLU A 222 3.72 0.56 16.92
CA GLU A 222 4.36 1.17 15.75
C GLU A 222 3.86 0.56 14.44
N VAL A 223 3.66 -0.77 14.40
CA VAL A 223 3.13 -1.49 13.23
C VAL A 223 1.67 -1.14 13.01
N LYS A 224 0.85 -1.14 14.07
CA LYS A 224 -0.55 -0.67 13.99
C LYS A 224 -0.62 0.76 13.47
N ASN A 225 0.19 1.64 14.02
CA ASN A 225 0.24 3.05 13.58
C ASN A 225 0.63 3.17 12.11
N PHE A 226 1.64 2.41 11.65
CA PHE A 226 2.06 2.39 10.25
C PHE A 226 0.91 2.01 9.32
N LEU A 227 0.16 0.96 9.65
CA LEU A 227 -0.95 0.47 8.83
C LEU A 227 -2.16 1.41 8.88
N ILE A 228 -2.57 1.89 10.06
CA ILE A 228 -3.69 2.84 10.21
C ILE A 228 -3.39 4.15 9.48
N ALA A 229 -2.18 4.70 9.68
CA ALA A 229 -1.75 5.92 9.00
C ALA A 229 -1.73 5.73 7.47
N ASN A 230 -1.38 4.55 7.00
CA ASN A 230 -1.42 4.22 5.57
C ASN A 230 -2.84 4.24 4.99
N ALA A 231 -3.80 3.62 5.66
CA ALA A 231 -5.20 3.68 5.23
C ALA A 231 -5.72 5.14 5.21
N LEU A 232 -5.41 5.91 6.24
CA LEU A 232 -5.77 7.33 6.31
C LEU A 232 -5.07 8.17 5.24
N PHE A 233 -3.83 7.85 4.88
CA PHE A 233 -3.10 8.51 3.80
C PHE A 233 -3.84 8.37 2.47
N TRP A 234 -4.25 7.17 2.09
CA TRP A 234 -5.00 6.96 0.85
C TRP A 234 -6.35 7.68 0.84
N ALA A 235 -7.04 7.71 1.98
CA ALA A 235 -8.30 8.43 2.11
C ALA A 235 -8.14 9.97 2.03
N LYS A 236 -7.05 10.51 2.58
CA LYS A 236 -6.83 11.96 2.68
C LYS A 236 -6.06 12.54 1.49
N GLU A 237 -4.97 11.88 1.08
CA GLU A 237 -4.08 12.41 0.03
C GLU A 237 -4.52 12.03 -1.39
N TYR A 238 -5.29 10.96 -1.52
CA TYR A 238 -5.79 10.47 -2.81
C TYR A 238 -7.32 10.47 -2.90
N HIS A 239 -8.02 10.96 -1.87
CA HIS A 239 -9.47 11.06 -1.80
C HIS A 239 -10.21 9.71 -2.00
N ALA A 240 -9.57 8.58 -1.70
CA ALA A 240 -10.20 7.27 -1.81
C ALA A 240 -11.55 7.24 -1.07
N ASP A 241 -12.57 6.65 -1.70
CA ASP A 241 -13.94 6.60 -1.18
C ASP A 241 -14.18 5.38 -0.31
N GLY A 242 -13.38 4.35 -0.49
CA GLY A 242 -13.45 3.13 0.29
C GLY A 242 -12.14 2.34 0.24
N ILE A 243 -12.06 1.37 1.13
CA ILE A 243 -10.96 0.42 1.21
C ILE A 243 -11.55 -0.99 1.25
N ARG A 244 -11.12 -1.85 0.34
CA ARG A 244 -11.30 -3.29 0.44
C ARG A 244 -10.09 -3.87 1.13
N MET A 245 -10.28 -4.59 2.20
CA MET A 245 -9.19 -5.20 2.96
C MET A 245 -8.95 -6.62 2.48
N ASP A 246 -7.74 -6.88 1.98
CA ASP A 246 -7.34 -8.21 1.51
C ASP A 246 -7.06 -9.17 2.65
N ALA A 247 -7.34 -10.47 2.41
CA ALA A 247 -6.92 -11.62 3.21
C ALA A 247 -7.30 -11.55 4.70
N VAL A 248 -8.45 -10.95 5.07
CA VAL A 248 -8.85 -10.75 6.47
C VAL A 248 -8.89 -12.06 7.27
N ALA A 249 -9.34 -13.17 6.69
CA ALA A 249 -9.35 -14.45 7.38
C ALA A 249 -7.95 -14.90 7.83
N SER A 250 -6.91 -14.58 7.04
CA SER A 250 -5.51 -14.86 7.42
C SER A 250 -5.01 -14.00 8.56
N MET A 251 -5.64 -12.84 8.78
CA MET A 251 -5.35 -11.97 9.93
C MET A 251 -6.05 -12.46 11.19
N LEU A 252 -7.29 -12.92 11.07
CA LEU A 252 -8.13 -13.31 12.22
C LEU A 252 -7.71 -14.62 12.87
N TYR A 253 -7.09 -15.54 12.11
CA TYR A 253 -6.80 -16.90 12.58
C TYR A 253 -5.31 -17.23 12.47
N LEU A 254 -4.72 -17.60 13.63
CA LEU A 254 -3.29 -17.92 13.78
C LEU A 254 -2.87 -19.19 13.03
N ASP A 255 -3.82 -20.10 12.82
CA ASP A 255 -3.64 -21.39 12.13
C ASP A 255 -4.00 -21.33 10.64
N TYR A 256 -4.33 -20.14 10.10
CA TYR A 256 -4.72 -20.00 8.71
C TYR A 256 -3.62 -20.51 7.76
N GLY A 257 -3.97 -21.53 6.96
CA GLY A 257 -3.04 -22.16 6.00
C GLY A 257 -1.86 -22.89 6.63
N LYS A 258 -1.94 -23.28 7.91
CA LYS A 258 -0.86 -23.95 8.66
C LYS A 258 -1.31 -25.32 9.15
N GLN A 259 -0.34 -26.21 9.34
CA GLN A 259 -0.54 -27.53 9.90
C GLN A 259 -0.31 -27.52 11.43
N ASP A 260 -0.66 -28.62 12.08
CA ASP A 260 -0.37 -28.79 13.51
C ASP A 260 1.14 -28.60 13.77
N GLY A 261 1.45 -27.77 14.78
CA GLY A 261 2.82 -27.42 15.14
C GLY A 261 3.44 -26.24 14.34
N GLU A 262 2.78 -25.77 13.29
CA GLU A 262 3.23 -24.61 12.47
C GLU A 262 2.64 -23.27 12.94
N TRP A 263 1.84 -23.27 13.99
CA TRP A 263 1.24 -22.08 14.59
C TRP A 263 1.32 -22.09 16.11
N VAL A 264 1.06 -20.96 16.73
CA VAL A 264 1.09 -20.78 18.18
C VAL A 264 -0.27 -20.27 18.63
N ALA A 265 -0.87 -20.96 19.61
CA ALA A 265 -2.15 -20.55 20.18
C ALA A 265 -2.04 -19.18 20.88
N ASN A 266 -3.17 -18.46 20.95
CA ASN A 266 -3.27 -17.23 21.72
C ASN A 266 -3.19 -17.51 23.24
N ILE A 267 -3.19 -16.45 24.06
CA ILE A 267 -3.05 -16.56 25.53
C ILE A 267 -4.18 -17.37 26.21
N TYR A 268 -5.26 -17.62 25.51
CA TYR A 268 -6.39 -18.43 26.00
C TYR A 268 -6.41 -19.85 25.42
N GLY A 269 -5.43 -20.21 24.58
CA GLY A 269 -5.32 -21.51 23.93
C GLY A 269 -6.13 -21.66 22.63
N GLY A 270 -6.75 -20.59 22.15
CA GLY A 270 -7.50 -20.56 20.88
C GLY A 270 -6.64 -20.18 19.69
N ASN A 271 -7.26 -20.22 18.49
CA ASN A 271 -6.62 -19.88 17.22
C ASN A 271 -6.93 -18.45 16.75
N GLU A 272 -7.75 -17.70 17.47
CA GLU A 272 -8.04 -16.30 17.14
C GLU A 272 -6.79 -15.43 17.36
N ASN A 273 -6.45 -14.60 16.39
CA ASN A 273 -5.40 -13.60 16.52
C ASN A 273 -5.95 -12.35 17.22
N LEU A 274 -5.85 -12.31 18.54
CA LEU A 274 -6.42 -11.25 19.36
C LEU A 274 -5.83 -9.87 19.03
N GLU A 275 -4.55 -9.80 18.64
CA GLU A 275 -3.86 -8.57 18.28
C GLU A 275 -4.38 -8.02 16.95
N ALA A 276 -4.62 -8.88 15.96
CA ALA A 276 -5.22 -8.48 14.68
C ALA A 276 -6.70 -8.09 14.87
N ILE A 277 -7.45 -8.80 15.70
CA ILE A 277 -8.85 -8.43 16.03
C ILE A 277 -8.91 -7.05 16.67
N GLU A 278 -7.97 -6.74 17.57
CA GLU A 278 -7.87 -5.40 18.19
C GLU A 278 -7.49 -4.31 17.16
N PHE A 279 -6.61 -4.64 16.21
CA PHE A 279 -6.25 -3.73 15.13
C PHE A 279 -7.44 -3.42 14.20
N LEU A 280 -8.33 -4.38 13.97
CA LEU A 280 -9.49 -4.27 13.07
C LEU A 280 -10.70 -3.54 13.68
N LYS A 281 -10.71 -3.28 14.97
CA LYS A 281 -11.75 -2.50 15.68
C LYS A 281 -11.50 -1.01 15.62
#